data_50c4872a29a8acfb3ede3d636cdb6ce2
#
_entry.id   50c4872a29a8acfb3ede3d636cdb6ce2
#
_cell.length_a   1.000
_cell.length_b   1.000
_cell.length_c   1.000
_cell.angle_alpha   90.00
_cell.angle_beta   90.00
_cell.angle_gamma   90.00
#
_symmetry.space_group_name_H-M   'P 1'
#
loop_
_entity.id
_entity.type
_entity.pdbx_description
1 polymer ?
#
loop_
_entity_poly.entity_id
_entity_poly.type
_entity_poly.pdbx_seq_one_letter_code
_entity_poly.pdbx_strand_id
1 'polypeptide(L)'
;MDKSFLFWMDQNDQPSSVIAMKLGNATQPFLLRLTGGCGYMTKENGLDSVRVLTRALTGFGGILLYGGTRVYEPTDEAKSGFRVFPTILEVPPKLRKLNPGMMSFGIIPKMTHVEYSKLGLIIGRDETTGFLTVIHPNQDLCLVLQKNVDQMSFWDAEWIECLSITKEFLAHRKNFGTALVSYNGGKVTGNEINAWAKEKLPVILVAGSGRITDQFCQDEEWLKNHQSVTICQDSKEIRQTLISLGGLTA
;
A
#
# COMPACT_ATOMS: atom_id res chain seq x y z
N MET A 1 10.12 -20.49 10.15
CA MET A 1 9.98 -19.03 9.96
C MET A 1 8.78 -18.55 10.75
N ASP A 2 8.92 -17.41 11.37
CA ASP A 2 7.89 -16.80 12.21
C ASP A 2 6.76 -16.21 11.33
N LYS A 3 5.49 -16.52 11.66
CA LYS A 3 4.27 -15.95 11.05
C LYS A 3 3.60 -14.93 11.98
N SER A 4 4.27 -14.50 13.04
CA SER A 4 3.70 -13.62 14.08
C SER A 4 3.23 -12.26 13.54
N PHE A 5 3.68 -11.88 12.33
CA PHE A 5 3.21 -10.68 11.66
C PHE A 5 1.83 -10.84 10.97
N LEU A 6 1.33 -12.08 10.80
CA LEU A 6 0.02 -12.34 10.21
C LEU A 6 -1.05 -12.20 11.29
N PHE A 7 -2.04 -11.38 11.04
CA PHE A 7 -3.21 -11.22 11.87
C PHE A 7 -4.47 -11.58 11.06
N TRP A 8 -5.16 -12.65 11.49
CA TRP A 8 -6.42 -13.08 10.91
C TRP A 8 -7.55 -12.29 11.57
N MET A 9 -8.24 -11.48 10.78
CA MET A 9 -9.32 -10.65 11.29
C MET A 9 -10.61 -11.45 11.34
N ASP A 10 -11.25 -11.48 12.49
CA ASP A 10 -12.62 -11.96 12.60
C ASP A 10 -13.62 -10.92 12.07
N GLN A 11 -14.85 -11.35 11.80
CA GLN A 11 -15.89 -10.45 11.28
C GLN A 11 -16.21 -9.27 12.21
N ASN A 12 -15.92 -9.43 13.51
CA ASN A 12 -16.16 -8.42 14.54
C ASN A 12 -14.91 -7.59 14.89
N ASP A 13 -13.75 -7.93 14.33
CA ASP A 13 -12.54 -7.17 14.60
C ASP A 13 -12.61 -5.79 13.91
N GLN A 14 -12.14 -4.79 14.64
CA GLN A 14 -11.93 -3.46 14.08
C GLN A 14 -10.44 -3.29 13.71
N PRO A 15 -10.11 -3.19 12.41
CA PRO A 15 -8.72 -3.12 11.94
C PRO A 15 -7.93 -1.99 12.58
N SER A 16 -8.55 -0.84 12.77
CA SER A 16 -7.95 0.31 13.41
C SER A 16 -7.53 0.03 14.86
N SER A 17 -8.30 -0.76 15.60
CA SER A 17 -7.97 -1.16 16.97
C SER A 17 -6.75 -2.08 16.99
N VAL A 18 -6.66 -3.03 16.04
CA VAL A 18 -5.50 -3.92 15.89
C VAL A 18 -4.24 -3.12 15.55
N ILE A 19 -4.37 -2.18 14.61
CA ILE A 19 -3.28 -1.28 14.25
C ILE A 19 -2.90 -0.39 15.43
N ALA A 20 -3.88 0.16 16.16
CA ALA A 20 -3.64 1.01 17.32
C ALA A 20 -2.83 0.31 18.42
N MET A 21 -3.05 -0.98 18.65
CA MET A 21 -2.27 -1.78 19.61
C MET A 21 -0.79 -1.93 19.20
N LYS A 22 -0.51 -1.89 17.90
CA LYS A 22 0.85 -2.02 17.34
C LYS A 22 1.57 -0.68 17.16
N LEU A 23 0.84 0.45 17.31
CA LEU A 23 1.34 1.81 17.04
C LEU A 23 2.40 2.33 18.00
N GLY A 24 2.75 1.61 19.07
CA GLY A 24 3.70 2.08 20.08
C GLY A 24 5.09 2.49 19.56
N ASN A 25 5.41 2.16 18.30
CA ASN A 25 6.72 2.41 17.68
C ASN A 25 6.69 3.47 16.56
N ALA A 26 5.52 3.91 16.10
CA ALA A 26 5.46 4.98 15.10
C ALA A 26 5.87 6.31 15.72
N THR A 27 6.89 6.97 15.16
CA THR A 27 7.43 8.22 15.67
C THR A 27 6.69 9.44 15.15
N GLN A 28 5.88 9.29 14.12
CA GLN A 28 5.09 10.36 13.52
C GLN A 28 3.59 10.00 13.45
N PRO A 29 2.69 10.91 13.82
CA PRO A 29 1.25 10.69 13.76
C PRO A 29 0.75 10.87 12.32
N PHE A 30 1.19 10.04 11.41
CA PHE A 30 0.82 10.10 9.99
C PHE A 30 0.59 8.70 9.40
N LEU A 31 -0.50 8.57 8.64
CA LEU A 31 -0.83 7.35 7.93
C LEU A 31 -0.72 7.60 6.42
N LEU A 32 0.21 6.91 5.78
CA LEU A 32 0.45 6.99 4.35
C LEU A 32 -0.04 5.71 3.68
N ARG A 33 -0.90 5.85 2.70
CA ARG A 33 -1.30 4.74 1.82
C ARG A 33 -0.50 4.77 0.53
N LEU A 34 0.14 3.65 0.19
CA LEU A 34 0.70 3.43 -1.15
C LEU A 34 -0.23 2.58 -1.98
N THR A 35 -0.66 3.10 -3.12
CA THR A 35 -1.47 2.38 -4.11
C THR A 35 -0.85 2.42 -5.50
N GLY A 36 -1.09 1.39 -6.30
CA GLY A 36 -0.58 1.33 -7.66
C GLY A 36 -0.62 -0.07 -8.27
N GLY A 37 -0.16 -0.16 -9.52
CA GLY A 37 -0.17 -1.42 -10.24
C GLY A 37 0.96 -2.35 -9.82
N CYS A 38 0.61 -3.61 -9.55
CA CYS A 38 1.57 -4.70 -9.39
C CYS A 38 1.50 -5.65 -10.58
N GLY A 39 0.31 -5.98 -11.06
CA GLY A 39 0.10 -6.68 -12.32
C GLY A 39 0.25 -5.74 -13.52
N TYR A 40 0.87 -6.20 -14.58
CA TYR A 40 1.10 -5.43 -15.82
C TYR A 40 2.02 -4.21 -15.68
N MET A 41 2.77 -4.06 -14.60
CA MET A 41 3.85 -3.08 -14.49
C MET A 41 5.05 -3.59 -15.29
N THR A 42 5.69 -2.72 -16.09
CA THR A 42 6.97 -3.08 -16.70
C THR A 42 8.07 -3.11 -15.63
N LYS A 43 9.14 -3.85 -15.89
CA LYS A 43 10.27 -3.91 -14.95
C LYS A 43 10.89 -2.54 -14.73
N GLU A 44 10.97 -1.73 -15.78
CA GLU A 44 11.49 -0.37 -15.73
C GLU A 44 10.63 0.51 -14.82
N ASN A 45 9.31 0.53 -15.04
CA ASN A 45 8.37 1.27 -14.18
C ASN A 45 8.41 0.77 -12.74
N GLY A 46 8.58 -0.54 -12.54
CA GLY A 46 8.74 -1.12 -11.21
C GLY A 46 10.01 -0.64 -10.50
N LEU A 47 11.14 -0.65 -11.17
CA LEU A 47 12.41 -0.14 -10.63
C LEU A 47 12.32 1.37 -10.36
N ASP A 48 11.70 2.12 -11.25
CA ASP A 48 11.51 3.56 -11.08
C ASP A 48 10.61 3.87 -9.89
N SER A 49 9.48 3.17 -9.75
CA SER A 49 8.59 3.32 -8.61
C SER A 49 9.32 3.15 -7.28
N VAL A 50 10.13 2.09 -7.19
CA VAL A 50 10.92 1.82 -5.99
C VAL A 50 11.96 2.93 -5.74
N ARG A 51 12.63 3.42 -6.79
CA ARG A 51 13.62 4.50 -6.69
C ARG A 51 12.99 5.81 -6.24
N VAL A 52 11.94 6.25 -6.94
CA VAL A 52 11.26 7.53 -6.70
C VAL A 52 10.63 7.56 -5.30
N LEU A 53 9.83 6.54 -4.97
CA LEU A 53 9.11 6.50 -3.71
C LEU A 53 10.04 6.28 -2.51
N THR A 54 11.06 5.43 -2.62
CA THR A 54 12.04 5.26 -1.53
C THR A 54 12.75 6.59 -1.25
N ARG A 55 13.15 7.32 -2.29
CA ARG A 55 13.80 8.63 -2.14
C ARG A 55 12.87 9.67 -1.51
N ALA A 56 11.62 9.73 -1.98
CA ALA A 56 10.63 10.67 -1.47
C ALA A 56 10.32 10.43 0.03
N LEU A 57 10.25 9.17 0.45
CA LEU A 57 9.82 8.74 1.77
C LEU A 57 10.97 8.47 2.76
N THR A 58 12.23 8.76 2.38
CA THR A 58 13.35 8.67 3.33
C THR A 58 13.10 9.61 4.50
N GLY A 59 13.17 9.11 5.74
CA GLY A 59 12.87 9.83 6.98
C GLY A 59 11.40 9.76 7.41
N PHE A 60 10.53 9.08 6.66
CA PHE A 60 9.14 8.83 7.07
C PHE A 60 9.10 7.91 8.31
N GLY A 61 8.46 8.37 9.38
CA GLY A 61 8.37 7.67 10.67
C GLY A 61 6.95 7.25 11.05
N GLY A 62 5.99 7.39 10.14
CA GLY A 62 4.60 7.06 10.37
C GLY A 62 4.22 5.63 10.00
N ILE A 63 2.94 5.43 9.76
CA ILE A 63 2.36 4.16 9.34
C ILE A 63 2.26 4.13 7.83
N LEU A 64 2.78 3.08 7.20
CA LEU A 64 2.68 2.84 5.77
C LEU A 64 1.73 1.67 5.50
N LEU A 65 0.57 1.96 4.92
CA LEU A 65 -0.40 0.95 4.45
C LEU A 65 -0.14 0.58 2.99
N TYR A 66 -0.19 -0.70 2.66
CA TYR A 66 0.01 -1.19 1.29
C TYR A 66 -0.59 -2.59 1.09
N GLY A 67 -0.53 -3.14 -0.13
CA GLY A 67 -1.17 -4.41 -0.51
C GLY A 67 -0.54 -5.69 0.05
N GLY A 68 0.38 -5.62 1.00
CA GLY A 68 0.90 -6.77 1.77
C GLY A 68 1.47 -7.96 0.98
N THR A 69 1.50 -7.90 -0.35
CA THR A 69 1.92 -9.00 -1.23
C THR A 69 3.25 -8.72 -1.92
N ARG A 70 3.78 -9.72 -2.61
CA ARG A 70 5.02 -9.64 -3.39
C ARG A 70 4.86 -10.33 -4.73
N VAL A 71 5.43 -9.76 -5.77
CA VAL A 71 5.43 -10.35 -7.11
C VAL A 71 6.78 -11.02 -7.40
N TYR A 72 6.72 -12.19 -8.03
CA TYR A 72 7.90 -12.92 -8.47
C TYR A 72 7.85 -13.19 -9.97
N GLU A 73 9.00 -13.18 -10.61
CA GLU A 73 9.18 -13.63 -11.99
C GLU A 73 10.04 -14.90 -12.02
N PRO A 74 9.77 -15.85 -12.92
CA PRO A 74 10.66 -16.98 -13.17
C PRO A 74 12.01 -16.48 -13.69
N THR A 75 13.11 -17.17 -13.30
CA THR A 75 14.44 -16.89 -13.83
C THR A 75 15.34 -18.12 -13.70
N ASP A 76 16.08 -18.40 -14.75
CA ASP A 76 17.07 -19.48 -14.77
C ASP A 76 18.32 -19.16 -13.92
N GLU A 77 18.57 -17.88 -13.66
CA GLU A 77 19.73 -17.40 -12.91
C GLU A 77 19.58 -17.52 -11.39
N ALA A 78 18.36 -17.57 -10.87
CA ALA A 78 18.12 -17.67 -9.43
C ALA A 78 18.19 -19.11 -8.95
N LYS A 79 18.88 -19.36 -7.82
CA LYS A 79 18.93 -20.68 -7.17
C LYS A 79 17.55 -21.27 -6.87
N SER A 80 16.55 -20.41 -6.67
CA SER A 80 15.17 -20.79 -6.43
C SER A 80 14.32 -20.92 -7.72
N GLY A 81 14.85 -20.55 -8.89
CA GLY A 81 14.09 -20.44 -10.14
C GLY A 81 13.14 -19.22 -10.20
N PHE A 82 13.17 -18.33 -9.20
CA PHE A 82 12.35 -17.13 -9.13
C PHE A 82 13.13 -15.94 -8.61
N ARG A 83 12.83 -14.76 -9.15
CA ARG A 83 13.36 -13.48 -8.70
C ARG A 83 12.22 -12.55 -8.31
N VAL A 84 12.44 -11.69 -7.31
CA VAL A 84 11.47 -10.65 -6.95
C VAL A 84 11.30 -9.69 -8.12
N PHE A 85 10.05 -9.56 -8.58
CA PHE A 85 9.72 -8.56 -9.59
C PHE A 85 9.54 -7.19 -8.91
N PRO A 86 10.29 -6.16 -9.34
CA PRO A 86 10.21 -4.85 -8.72
C PRO A 86 8.84 -4.23 -8.98
N THR A 87 8.15 -3.84 -7.90
CA THR A 87 6.89 -3.11 -7.92
C THR A 87 6.87 -2.13 -6.74
N ILE A 88 5.83 -1.33 -6.63
CA ILE A 88 5.66 -0.44 -5.46
C ILE A 88 5.62 -1.22 -4.13
N LEU A 89 5.29 -2.51 -4.16
CA LEU A 89 5.27 -3.37 -2.97
C LEU A 89 6.66 -3.62 -2.36
N GLU A 90 7.73 -3.33 -3.11
CA GLU A 90 9.11 -3.42 -2.61
C GLU A 90 9.58 -2.11 -1.93
N VAL A 91 8.76 -1.05 -1.96
CA VAL A 91 9.06 0.22 -1.30
C VAL A 91 9.08 0.08 0.24
N PRO A 92 8.03 -0.49 0.89
CA PRO A 92 7.99 -0.60 2.35
C PRO A 92 9.20 -1.33 2.96
N PRO A 93 9.64 -2.50 2.45
CA PRO A 93 10.80 -3.19 3.03
C PRO A 93 12.13 -2.46 2.84
N LYS A 94 12.26 -1.65 1.77
CA LYS A 94 13.44 -0.79 1.60
C LYS A 94 13.42 0.38 2.57
N LEU A 95 12.28 1.03 2.72
CA LEU A 95 12.10 2.14 3.66
C LEU A 95 12.32 1.71 5.10
N ARG A 96 11.85 0.53 5.48
CA ARG A 96 12.02 0.02 6.85
C ARG A 96 13.49 -0.06 7.29
N LYS A 97 14.40 -0.34 6.34
CA LYS A 97 15.84 -0.34 6.60
C LYS A 97 16.41 1.07 6.81
N LEU A 98 15.78 2.07 6.19
CA LEU A 98 16.23 3.46 6.22
C LEU A 98 15.53 4.26 7.33
N ASN A 99 14.33 3.86 7.72
CA ASN A 99 13.42 4.58 8.59
C ASN A 99 13.00 3.69 9.78
N PRO A 100 13.81 3.54 10.82
CA PRO A 100 13.53 2.62 11.93
C PRO A 100 12.26 2.97 12.73
N GLY A 101 11.79 4.22 12.64
CA GLY A 101 10.53 4.66 13.27
C GLY A 101 9.28 4.45 12.41
N MET A 102 9.42 3.90 11.20
CA MET A 102 8.29 3.59 10.34
C MET A 102 7.71 2.21 10.66
N MET A 103 6.40 2.10 10.57
CA MET A 103 5.70 0.81 10.61
C MET A 103 5.04 0.52 9.27
N SER A 104 5.19 -0.71 8.79
CA SER A 104 4.64 -1.17 7.50
C SER A 104 3.54 -2.20 7.72
N PHE A 105 2.33 -1.88 7.27
CA PHE A 105 1.15 -2.73 7.42
C PHE A 105 0.61 -3.13 6.05
N GLY A 106 0.67 -4.43 5.79
CA GLY A 106 0.03 -5.02 4.63
C GLY A 106 -1.42 -5.37 4.93
N ILE A 107 -2.28 -5.20 3.94
CA ILE A 107 -3.66 -5.67 3.99
C ILE A 107 -3.84 -6.58 2.78
N ILE A 108 -4.31 -7.79 3.02
CA ILE A 108 -4.57 -8.76 1.95
C ILE A 108 -6.03 -9.22 2.02
N PRO A 109 -6.61 -9.56 0.86
CA PRO A 109 -7.94 -10.13 0.79
C PRO A 109 -8.04 -11.42 1.61
N LYS A 110 -9.27 -11.95 1.71
CA LYS A 110 -9.55 -13.20 2.41
C LYS A 110 -8.68 -14.36 1.92
N MET A 111 -8.08 -15.06 2.88
CA MET A 111 -7.38 -16.32 2.67
C MET A 111 -8.00 -17.40 3.54
N THR A 112 -8.10 -18.63 3.05
CA THR A 112 -8.53 -19.77 3.86
C THR A 112 -7.37 -20.38 4.63
N HIS A 113 -6.17 -20.34 4.04
CA HIS A 113 -4.96 -20.73 4.75
C HIS A 113 -3.69 -20.06 4.20
N VAL A 114 -2.62 -20.15 4.98
CA VAL A 114 -1.27 -19.66 4.62
C VAL A 114 -0.25 -20.76 4.86
N GLU A 115 0.54 -21.06 3.85
CA GLU A 115 1.56 -22.11 3.87
C GLU A 115 2.95 -21.58 3.47
N TYR A 116 3.98 -22.34 3.79
CA TYR A 116 5.32 -22.13 3.23
C TYR A 116 5.56 -23.06 2.05
N SER A 117 5.90 -22.49 0.92
CA SER A 117 6.37 -23.28 -0.22
C SER A 117 7.72 -23.94 0.07
N LYS A 118 8.08 -24.96 -0.72
CA LYS A 118 9.42 -25.57 -0.68
C LYS A 118 10.55 -24.57 -0.95
N LEU A 119 10.23 -23.45 -1.58
CA LEU A 119 11.17 -22.34 -1.88
C LEU A 119 11.22 -21.28 -0.78
N GLY A 120 10.52 -21.50 0.35
CA GLY A 120 10.46 -20.55 1.47
C GLY A 120 9.58 -19.33 1.23
N LEU A 121 8.73 -19.34 0.19
CA LEU A 121 7.75 -18.30 -0.05
C LEU A 121 6.55 -18.49 0.90
N ILE A 122 5.99 -17.38 1.39
CA ILE A 122 4.74 -17.39 2.16
C ILE A 122 3.60 -17.27 1.17
N ILE A 123 2.82 -18.32 1.03
CA ILE A 123 1.71 -18.38 0.07
C ILE A 123 0.39 -18.31 0.82
N GLY A 124 -0.41 -17.30 0.50
CA GLY A 124 -1.81 -17.22 0.91
C GLY A 124 -2.70 -17.82 -0.17
N ARG A 125 -3.67 -18.63 0.24
CA ARG A 125 -4.61 -19.29 -0.65
C ARG A 125 -6.04 -19.12 -0.13
N ASP A 126 -6.96 -18.78 -1.01
CA ASP A 126 -8.39 -18.89 -0.78
C ASP A 126 -8.94 -20.07 -1.59
N GLU A 127 -9.26 -21.16 -0.92
CA GLU A 127 -9.77 -22.38 -1.55
C GLU A 127 -11.17 -22.20 -2.16
N THR A 128 -11.94 -21.23 -1.66
CA THR A 128 -13.30 -20.97 -2.16
C THR A 128 -13.27 -20.37 -3.56
N THR A 129 -12.34 -19.44 -3.80
CA THR A 129 -12.21 -18.72 -5.08
C THR A 129 -11.07 -19.24 -5.94
N GLY A 130 -10.20 -20.11 -5.39
CA GLY A 130 -8.96 -20.55 -6.02
C GLY A 130 -7.87 -19.47 -6.07
N PHE A 131 -8.08 -18.32 -5.42
CA PHE A 131 -7.12 -17.23 -5.42
C PHE A 131 -5.84 -17.63 -4.69
N LEU A 132 -4.70 -17.24 -5.26
CA LEU A 132 -3.38 -17.50 -4.71
C LEU A 132 -2.52 -16.24 -4.81
N THR A 133 -1.82 -15.91 -3.74
CA THR A 133 -0.87 -14.79 -3.71
C THR A 133 0.35 -15.11 -2.88
N VAL A 134 1.45 -14.41 -3.13
CA VAL A 134 2.64 -14.47 -2.28
C VAL A 134 2.61 -13.29 -1.31
N ILE A 135 2.62 -13.60 -0.01
CA ILE A 135 2.59 -12.60 1.06
C ILE A 135 4.01 -12.07 1.26
N HIS A 136 4.12 -10.75 1.38
CA HIS A 136 5.41 -10.11 1.62
C HIS A 136 5.95 -10.46 3.02
N PRO A 137 7.17 -11.03 3.15
CA PRO A 137 7.68 -11.51 4.45
C PRO A 137 8.16 -10.40 5.39
N ASN A 138 8.50 -9.22 4.85
CA ASN A 138 9.16 -8.12 5.58
C ASN A 138 8.17 -6.97 5.85
N GLN A 139 7.18 -7.22 6.68
CA GLN A 139 6.22 -6.23 7.16
C GLN A 139 6.02 -6.40 8.68
N ASP A 140 5.60 -5.33 9.35
CA ASP A 140 5.39 -5.37 10.80
C ASP A 140 4.08 -6.05 11.16
N LEU A 141 3.08 -5.89 10.27
CA LEU A 141 1.78 -6.52 10.39
C LEU A 141 1.20 -6.79 9.00
N CYS A 142 0.53 -7.91 8.85
CA CYS A 142 -0.30 -8.21 7.68
C CYS A 142 -1.70 -8.61 8.16
N LEU A 143 -2.67 -7.79 7.83
CA LEU A 143 -4.08 -8.07 8.10
C LEU A 143 -4.63 -8.98 6.99
N VAL A 144 -5.13 -10.14 7.38
CA VAL A 144 -5.82 -11.07 6.48
C VAL A 144 -7.32 -10.85 6.66
N LEU A 145 -7.97 -10.25 5.68
CA LEU A 145 -9.40 -9.95 5.74
C LEU A 145 -10.21 -11.24 5.68
N GLN A 146 -11.30 -11.31 6.47
CA GLN A 146 -12.24 -12.44 6.46
C GLN A 146 -13.57 -12.09 5.78
N LYS A 147 -13.77 -10.82 5.43
CA LYS A 147 -15.00 -10.39 4.76
C LYS A 147 -15.04 -10.85 3.32
N ASN A 148 -16.13 -11.51 2.93
CA ASN A 148 -16.49 -11.64 1.53
C ASN A 148 -17.06 -10.29 1.07
N VAL A 149 -16.44 -9.70 0.08
CA VAL A 149 -17.01 -8.53 -0.58
C VAL A 149 -17.82 -9.06 -1.76
N ASP A 150 -19.11 -9.29 -1.54
CA ASP A 150 -20.02 -9.70 -2.60
C ASP A 150 -20.01 -8.66 -3.72
N GLN A 151 -19.83 -9.11 -4.96
CA GLN A 151 -19.90 -8.32 -6.20
C GLN A 151 -18.73 -7.37 -6.50
N MET A 152 -17.67 -7.33 -5.71
CA MET A 152 -16.49 -6.52 -6.00
C MET A 152 -15.33 -7.39 -6.49
N SER A 153 -14.34 -6.75 -7.16
CA SER A 153 -13.11 -7.49 -7.46
C SER A 153 -12.41 -7.86 -6.14
N PHE A 154 -11.71 -8.97 -6.16
CA PHE A 154 -11.01 -9.50 -4.99
C PHE A 154 -10.12 -8.45 -4.28
N TRP A 155 -9.49 -7.55 -5.04
CA TRP A 155 -8.64 -6.48 -4.54
C TRP A 155 -9.39 -5.23 -4.06
N ASP A 156 -10.70 -5.10 -4.34
CA ASP A 156 -11.47 -3.97 -3.84
C ASP A 156 -11.64 -4.04 -2.31
N ALA A 157 -11.68 -5.25 -1.72
CA ALA A 157 -11.74 -5.42 -0.27
C ALA A 157 -10.56 -4.77 0.45
N GLU A 158 -9.36 -4.86 -0.13
CA GLU A 158 -8.13 -4.31 0.43
C GLU A 158 -8.19 -2.78 0.57
N TRP A 159 -8.46 -2.07 -0.53
CA TRP A 159 -8.45 -0.61 -0.48
C TRP A 159 -9.65 -0.02 0.30
N ILE A 160 -10.80 -0.70 0.27
CA ILE A 160 -11.96 -0.31 1.07
C ILE A 160 -11.60 -0.35 2.55
N GLU A 161 -10.94 -1.42 2.99
CA GLU A 161 -10.49 -1.54 4.36
C GLU A 161 -9.42 -0.51 4.72
N CYS A 162 -8.46 -0.23 3.81
CA CYS A 162 -7.48 0.85 3.99
C CYS A 162 -8.14 2.21 4.22
N LEU A 163 -9.19 2.52 3.44
CA LEU A 163 -9.93 3.77 3.58
C LEU A 163 -10.72 3.81 4.90
N SER A 164 -11.36 2.70 5.28
CA SER A 164 -12.07 2.55 6.55
C SER A 164 -11.14 2.80 7.75
N ILE A 165 -10.00 2.13 7.78
CA ILE A 165 -8.95 2.33 8.79
C ILE A 165 -8.52 3.79 8.86
N THR A 166 -8.27 4.41 7.70
CA THR A 166 -7.83 5.80 7.63
C THR A 166 -8.87 6.74 8.24
N LYS A 167 -10.14 6.59 7.88
CA LYS A 167 -11.24 7.41 8.42
C LYS A 167 -11.39 7.25 9.93
N GLU A 168 -11.28 6.03 10.42
CA GLU A 168 -11.36 5.74 11.85
C GLU A 168 -10.19 6.35 12.62
N PHE A 169 -8.97 6.27 12.08
CA PHE A 169 -7.80 6.94 12.68
C PHE A 169 -7.98 8.44 12.78
N LEU A 170 -8.45 9.08 11.72
CA LEU A 170 -8.69 10.53 11.69
C LEU A 170 -9.81 10.94 12.66
N ALA A 171 -10.87 10.13 12.80
CA ALA A 171 -11.98 10.41 13.72
C ALA A 171 -11.55 10.36 15.19
N HIS A 172 -10.67 9.44 15.55
CA HIS A 172 -10.29 9.19 16.95
C HIS A 172 -8.97 9.86 17.38
N ARG A 173 -8.18 10.42 16.45
CA ARG A 173 -6.85 10.97 16.72
C ARG A 173 -6.68 12.36 16.10
N LYS A 174 -6.95 13.41 16.88
CA LYS A 174 -7.02 14.81 16.44
C LYS A 174 -5.78 15.35 15.72
N ASN A 175 -4.62 14.75 15.90
CA ASN A 175 -3.36 15.23 15.32
C ASN A 175 -2.79 14.26 14.28
N PHE A 176 -3.61 13.36 13.75
CA PHE A 176 -3.17 12.40 12.75
C PHE A 176 -3.35 12.99 11.35
N GLY A 177 -2.26 13.01 10.57
CA GLY A 177 -2.29 13.33 9.15
C GLY A 177 -2.45 12.06 8.30
N THR A 178 -2.85 12.24 7.05
CA THR A 178 -2.92 11.14 6.07
C THR A 178 -2.67 11.62 4.66
N ALA A 179 -2.22 10.71 3.81
CA ALA A 179 -2.21 10.89 2.36
C ALA A 179 -2.24 9.54 1.66
N LEU A 180 -2.77 9.51 0.43
CA LEU A 180 -2.61 8.42 -0.51
C LEU A 180 -1.58 8.84 -1.56
N VAL A 181 -0.59 8.00 -1.84
CA VAL A 181 0.34 8.17 -2.96
C VAL A 181 0.06 7.11 -3.99
N SER A 182 -0.28 7.56 -5.21
CA SER A 182 -0.56 6.68 -6.34
C SER A 182 0.56 6.70 -7.37
N TYR A 183 1.00 5.51 -7.77
CA TYR A 183 2.02 5.30 -8.80
C TYR A 183 1.54 4.23 -9.79
N ASN A 184 1.36 4.57 -11.07
CA ASN A 184 0.87 3.64 -12.10
C ASN A 184 -0.58 3.16 -11.80
N GLY A 185 -0.84 1.87 -11.77
CA GLY A 185 -2.12 1.31 -11.36
C GLY A 185 -3.09 0.98 -12.48
N GLY A 186 -4.14 0.28 -12.12
CA GLY A 186 -5.25 -0.10 -13.00
C GLY A 186 -6.60 0.31 -12.41
N LYS A 187 -7.66 -0.38 -12.83
CA LYS A 187 -9.05 -0.09 -12.41
C LYS A 187 -9.22 -0.02 -10.89
N VAL A 188 -8.65 -0.96 -10.16
CA VAL A 188 -8.73 -1.00 -8.68
C VAL A 188 -8.10 0.26 -8.07
N THR A 189 -6.90 0.64 -8.53
CA THR A 189 -6.25 1.89 -8.12
C THR A 189 -7.10 3.12 -8.45
N GLY A 190 -7.75 3.14 -9.62
CA GLY A 190 -8.66 4.23 -10.00
C GLY A 190 -9.87 4.34 -9.08
N ASN A 191 -10.45 3.22 -8.68
CA ASN A 191 -11.54 3.19 -7.70
C ASN A 191 -11.09 3.78 -6.35
N GLU A 192 -9.90 3.39 -5.89
CA GLU A 192 -9.31 3.88 -4.65
C GLU A 192 -9.04 5.39 -4.69
N ILE A 193 -8.41 5.90 -5.77
CA ILE A 193 -8.16 7.33 -5.98
C ILE A 193 -9.47 8.12 -5.88
N ASN A 194 -10.50 7.68 -6.63
CA ASN A 194 -11.82 8.33 -6.61
C ASN A 194 -12.46 8.34 -5.23
N ALA A 195 -12.36 7.23 -4.49
CA ALA A 195 -12.93 7.13 -3.15
C ALA A 195 -12.24 8.09 -2.17
N TRP A 196 -10.91 8.15 -2.18
CA TRP A 196 -10.15 9.08 -1.34
C TRP A 196 -10.44 10.55 -1.67
N ALA A 197 -10.47 10.88 -2.96
CA ALA A 197 -10.77 12.25 -3.42
C ALA A 197 -12.19 12.70 -3.05
N LYS A 198 -13.19 11.81 -3.15
CA LYS A 198 -14.57 12.07 -2.70
C LYS A 198 -14.68 12.35 -1.20
N GLU A 199 -13.88 11.66 -0.39
CA GLU A 199 -13.77 11.90 1.05
C GLU A 199 -12.93 13.15 1.39
N LYS A 200 -12.45 13.87 0.37
CA LYS A 200 -11.57 15.05 0.50
C LYS A 200 -10.27 14.77 1.25
N LEU A 201 -9.82 13.53 1.24
CA LEU A 201 -8.54 13.13 1.79
C LEU A 201 -7.42 13.48 0.81
N PRO A 202 -6.21 13.83 1.30
CA PRO A 202 -5.08 14.16 0.43
C PRO A 202 -4.69 13.00 -0.48
N VAL A 203 -4.63 13.26 -1.79
CA VAL A 203 -4.18 12.32 -2.82
C VAL A 203 -3.00 12.92 -3.58
N ILE A 204 -1.90 12.19 -3.67
CA ILE A 204 -0.71 12.54 -4.42
C ILE A 204 -0.64 11.62 -5.64
N LEU A 205 -0.79 12.18 -6.83
CA LEU A 205 -0.65 11.47 -8.10
C LEU A 205 0.76 11.69 -8.64
N VAL A 206 1.49 10.61 -8.93
CA VAL A 206 2.83 10.70 -9.50
C VAL A 206 2.73 10.67 -11.02
N ALA A 207 2.89 11.84 -11.63
CA ALA A 207 2.82 11.99 -13.08
C ALA A 207 3.99 11.30 -13.79
N GLY A 208 3.74 10.77 -14.99
CA GLY A 208 4.71 9.97 -15.73
C GLY A 208 4.89 8.55 -15.22
N SER A 209 4.13 8.16 -14.21
CA SER A 209 4.17 6.78 -13.67
C SER A 209 3.41 5.77 -14.53
N GLY A 210 2.54 6.24 -15.41
CA GLY A 210 1.79 5.44 -16.38
C GLY A 210 0.36 5.09 -15.94
N ARG A 211 -0.39 4.58 -16.91
CA ARG A 211 -1.73 3.99 -16.77
C ARG A 211 -2.76 4.91 -16.08
N ILE A 212 -3.51 4.40 -15.09
CA ILE A 212 -4.64 5.12 -14.49
C ILE A 212 -4.20 6.37 -13.73
N THR A 213 -3.03 6.37 -13.09
CA THR A 213 -2.52 7.55 -12.39
C THR A 213 -2.29 8.70 -13.35
N ASP A 214 -1.70 8.44 -14.54
CA ASP A 214 -1.51 9.48 -15.56
C ASP A 214 -2.82 9.94 -16.21
N GLN A 215 -3.82 9.04 -16.32
CA GLN A 215 -5.14 9.46 -16.79
C GLN A 215 -5.77 10.49 -15.85
N PHE A 216 -5.69 10.28 -14.53
CA PHE A 216 -6.17 11.26 -13.55
C PHE A 216 -5.34 12.54 -13.57
N CYS A 217 -4.02 12.48 -13.79
CA CYS A 217 -3.19 13.68 -13.94
C CYS A 217 -3.59 14.55 -15.12
N GLN A 218 -4.19 13.97 -16.16
CA GLN A 218 -4.61 14.64 -17.39
C GLN A 218 -6.10 15.04 -17.40
N ASP A 219 -6.89 14.58 -16.45
CA ASP A 219 -8.32 14.87 -16.36
C ASP A 219 -8.56 16.20 -15.64
N GLU A 220 -8.51 17.29 -16.40
CA GLU A 220 -8.68 18.65 -15.85
C GLU A 220 -10.04 18.87 -15.20
N GLU A 221 -11.11 18.26 -15.72
CA GLU A 221 -12.45 18.41 -15.15
C GLU A 221 -12.51 17.70 -13.79
N TRP A 222 -11.99 16.49 -13.70
CA TRP A 222 -11.93 15.75 -12.46
C TRP A 222 -11.07 16.48 -11.41
N LEU A 223 -9.89 17.00 -11.80
CA LEU A 223 -9.00 17.75 -10.91
C LEU A 223 -9.65 19.03 -10.35
N LYS A 224 -10.39 19.79 -11.17
CA LYS A 224 -11.14 20.99 -10.72
C LYS A 224 -12.15 20.66 -9.61
N ASN A 225 -12.71 19.46 -9.62
CA ASN A 225 -13.71 19.02 -8.65
C ASN A 225 -13.08 18.38 -7.38
N HIS A 226 -11.76 18.12 -7.37
CA HIS A 226 -11.07 17.42 -6.29
C HIS A 226 -9.81 18.18 -5.81
N GLN A 227 -10.04 19.26 -5.05
CA GLN A 227 -8.97 20.16 -4.58
C GLN A 227 -7.98 19.52 -3.60
N SER A 228 -8.29 18.34 -3.04
CA SER A 228 -7.39 17.57 -2.18
C SER A 228 -6.34 16.77 -2.96
N VAL A 229 -6.37 16.86 -4.29
CA VAL A 229 -5.45 16.14 -5.18
C VAL A 229 -4.28 17.03 -5.57
N THR A 230 -3.06 16.50 -5.45
CA THR A 230 -1.81 17.15 -5.87
C THR A 230 -1.10 16.25 -6.89
N ILE A 231 -0.66 16.83 -7.99
CA ILE A 231 0.17 16.16 -8.98
C ILE A 231 1.64 16.45 -8.66
N CYS A 232 2.47 15.40 -8.59
CA CYS A 232 3.91 15.50 -8.37
C CYS A 232 4.66 14.83 -9.52
N GLN A 233 5.72 15.48 -10.00
CA GLN A 233 6.53 15.01 -11.12
C GLN A 233 7.69 14.11 -10.67
N ASP A 234 8.19 14.31 -9.46
CA ASP A 234 9.37 13.63 -8.95
C ASP A 234 9.36 13.41 -7.43
N SER A 235 10.40 12.76 -6.94
CA SER A 235 10.57 12.45 -5.52
C SER A 235 10.69 13.69 -4.63
N LYS A 236 11.17 14.84 -5.16
CA LYS A 236 11.32 16.08 -4.42
C LYS A 236 9.95 16.72 -4.17
N GLU A 237 9.11 16.78 -5.19
CA GLU A 237 7.75 17.32 -5.09
C GLU A 237 6.88 16.46 -4.18
N ILE A 238 6.96 15.12 -4.29
CA ILE A 238 6.28 14.21 -3.36
C ILE A 238 6.69 14.51 -1.92
N ARG A 239 8.01 14.64 -1.68
CA ARG A 239 8.55 14.94 -0.36
C ARG A 239 8.06 16.28 0.17
N GLN A 240 8.09 17.34 -0.63
CA GLN A 240 7.60 18.66 -0.26
C GLN A 240 6.11 18.66 0.09
N THR A 241 5.31 17.96 -0.71
CA THR A 241 3.88 17.78 -0.43
C THR A 241 3.65 17.06 0.89
N LEU A 242 4.38 15.97 1.15
CA LEU A 242 4.27 15.25 2.42
C LEU A 242 4.73 16.09 3.63
N ILE A 243 5.75 16.94 3.47
CA ILE A 243 6.16 17.89 4.51
C ILE A 243 5.01 18.88 4.80
N SER A 244 4.39 19.45 3.77
CA SER A 244 3.27 20.39 3.95
C SER A 244 2.03 19.74 4.61
N LEU A 245 1.86 18.44 4.45
CA LEU A 245 0.79 17.66 5.09
C LEU A 245 1.17 17.15 6.50
N GLY A 246 2.39 17.40 6.98
CA GLY A 246 2.90 16.93 8.28
C GLY A 246 3.34 15.46 8.29
N GLY A 247 3.47 14.82 7.13
CA GLY A 247 3.92 13.43 6.99
C GLY A 247 5.43 13.23 7.01
N LEU A 248 6.19 14.32 6.87
CA LEU A 248 7.65 14.34 6.95
C LEU A 248 8.12 15.61 7.66
N THR A 249 9.26 15.53 8.27
CA THR A 249 9.97 16.72 8.78
C THR A 249 10.81 17.38 7.67
N ALA A 250 10.91 18.70 7.71
CA ALA A 250 11.67 19.48 6.75
C ALA A 250 13.18 19.16 6.76
#